data_7c762d1a1fceef7cfb31b6f75ba299ef
#
_entry.id   7c762d1a1fceef7cfb31b6f75ba299ef
#
_cell.length_a   1.000
_cell.length_b   1.000
_cell.length_c   1.000
_cell.angle_alpha   90.00
_cell.angle_beta   90.00
_cell.angle_gamma   90.00
#
_symmetry.space_group_name_H-M   'P 1'
#
loop_
_entity.id
_entity.type
_entity.pdbx_description
1 polymer ?
#
loop_
_entity_poly.entity_id
_entity_poly.type
_entity_poly.pdbx_seq_one_letter_code
_entity_poly.pdbx_strand_id
1 'polypeptide(L)'
;MQAIAKRAHEVTHPGSTVLLFGSQARGDARPDSDWDVLILLNKERISPEDRDKVSYPLRELGWQINAMVNPIMFTTKEWESKSFTPFYKNVMKEGVVL
;
A
#
# COMPACT_ATOMS: atom_id res chain seq x y z
N MET A 1 12.33 -2.89 -1.43
CA MET A 1 11.40 -1.80 -1.80
C MET A 1 11.11 -1.73 -3.30
N GLN A 2 12.14 -1.82 -4.15
CA GLN A 2 11.93 -1.76 -5.61
C GLN A 2 11.04 -2.89 -6.13
N ALA A 3 11.19 -4.10 -5.61
CA ALA A 3 10.37 -5.24 -6.01
C ALA A 3 8.90 -5.03 -5.65
N ILE A 4 8.63 -4.45 -4.48
CA ILE A 4 7.28 -4.15 -4.01
C ILE A 4 6.65 -3.07 -4.89
N ALA A 5 7.38 -1.99 -5.18
CA ALA A 5 6.91 -0.91 -6.04
C ALA A 5 6.57 -1.44 -7.44
N LYS A 6 7.47 -2.21 -8.02
CA LYS A 6 7.28 -2.77 -9.36
C LYS A 6 6.02 -3.65 -9.41
N ARG A 7 5.87 -4.56 -8.45
CA ARG A 7 4.73 -5.46 -8.43
C ARG A 7 3.42 -4.72 -8.20
N ALA A 8 3.42 -3.73 -7.31
CA ALA A 8 2.24 -2.92 -7.05
C ALA A 8 1.76 -2.21 -8.32
N HIS A 9 2.68 -1.64 -9.09
CA HIS A 9 2.33 -0.99 -10.35
C HIS A 9 1.85 -1.97 -11.42
N GLU A 10 2.35 -3.20 -11.41
CA GLU A 10 1.90 -4.23 -12.34
C GLU A 10 0.46 -4.67 -12.10
N VAL A 11 0.01 -4.66 -10.84
CA VAL A 11 -1.30 -5.20 -10.47
C VAL A 11 -2.38 -4.14 -10.26
N THR A 12 -2.03 -2.85 -10.31
CA THR A 12 -2.99 -1.75 -10.14
C THR A 12 -3.30 -1.09 -11.48
N HIS A 13 -4.48 -0.48 -11.57
CA HIS A 13 -4.88 0.25 -12.77
C HIS A 13 -4.13 1.59 -12.89
N PRO A 14 -3.98 2.14 -14.12
CA PRO A 14 -3.49 3.50 -14.29
C PRO A 14 -4.33 4.49 -13.47
N GLY A 15 -3.65 5.48 -12.90
CA GLY A 15 -4.30 6.47 -12.02
C GLY A 15 -4.38 6.06 -10.56
N SER A 16 -3.96 4.83 -10.23
CA SER A 16 -3.85 4.39 -8.84
C SER A 16 -2.58 4.95 -8.21
N THR A 17 -2.63 5.14 -6.89
CA THR A 17 -1.48 5.63 -6.12
C THR A 17 -1.04 4.54 -5.14
N VAL A 18 0.27 4.35 -5.02
CA VAL A 18 0.85 3.39 -4.08
C VAL A 18 1.81 4.15 -3.16
N LEU A 19 1.60 3.99 -1.85
CA LEU A 19 2.40 4.67 -0.83
C LEU A 19 2.98 3.62 0.13
N LEU A 20 4.25 3.79 0.46
CA LEU A 20 4.87 3.05 1.56
C LEU A 20 4.73 3.90 2.82
N PHE A 21 4.29 3.30 3.93
CA PHE A 21 4.19 4.00 5.20
C PHE A 21 4.69 3.11 6.33
N GLY A 22 4.58 3.58 7.57
CA GLY A 22 5.06 2.83 8.73
C GLY A 22 6.57 2.89 8.89
N SER A 23 7.14 1.94 9.65
CA SER A 23 8.55 1.96 10.03
C SER A 23 9.50 1.89 8.83
N GLN A 24 9.14 1.17 7.76
CA GLN A 24 9.96 1.09 6.56
C GLN A 24 10.06 2.45 5.86
N ALA A 25 8.99 3.23 5.86
CA ALA A 25 9.00 4.58 5.27
C ALA A 25 9.78 5.57 6.14
N ARG A 26 9.68 5.45 7.46
CA ARG A 26 10.39 6.32 8.39
C ARG A 26 11.90 6.04 8.49
N GLY A 27 12.32 4.85 8.05
CA GLY A 27 13.72 4.44 8.16
C GLY A 27 14.12 3.89 9.51
N ASP A 28 13.16 3.63 10.41
CA ASP A 28 13.43 3.06 11.73
C ASP A 28 13.02 1.59 11.83
N ALA A 29 12.85 0.92 10.68
CA ALA A 29 12.44 -0.45 10.63
C ALA A 29 13.52 -1.41 11.15
N ARG A 30 13.06 -2.45 11.84
CA ARG A 30 13.89 -3.60 12.18
C ARG A 30 13.93 -4.56 11.00
N PRO A 31 14.91 -5.50 10.97
CA PRO A 31 14.98 -6.46 9.85
C PRO A 31 13.70 -7.28 9.64
N ASP A 32 12.91 -7.50 10.70
CA ASP A 32 11.66 -8.26 10.66
C ASP A 32 10.41 -7.38 10.58
N SER A 33 10.58 -6.07 10.36
CA SER A 33 9.45 -5.15 10.26
C SER A 33 8.65 -5.38 8.98
N ASP A 34 7.32 -5.22 9.10
CA ASP A 34 6.41 -5.34 7.97
C ASP A 34 6.58 -4.18 6.99
N TRP A 35 6.25 -4.45 5.74
CA TRP A 35 6.18 -3.44 4.68
C TRP A 35 4.72 -3.03 4.54
N ASP A 36 4.37 -1.88 5.09
CA ASP A 36 3.00 -1.35 5.06
C ASP A 36 2.79 -0.54 3.77
N VAL A 37 1.91 -1.02 2.92
CA VAL A 37 1.68 -0.44 1.60
C VAL A 37 0.22 0.00 1.50
N LEU A 38 0.01 1.29 1.24
CA LEU A 38 -1.31 1.85 1.01
C LEU A 38 -1.54 1.95 -0.50
N ILE A 39 -2.66 1.40 -0.95
CA ILE A 39 -3.03 1.40 -2.35
C ILE A 39 -4.33 2.16 -2.51
N LEU A 40 -4.30 3.23 -3.28
CA LEU A 40 -5.46 4.07 -3.56
C LEU A 40 -5.91 3.82 -4.99
N LEU A 41 -7.07 3.20 -5.13
CA LEU A 41 -7.63 2.87 -6.44
C LEU A 41 -8.53 4.00 -6.92
N ASN A 42 -8.34 4.40 -8.16
CA ASN A 42 -9.19 5.41 -8.81
C ASN A 42 -10.47 4.76 -9.33
N LYS A 43 -11.32 4.29 -8.39
CA LYS A 43 -12.57 3.61 -8.66
C LYS A 43 -13.62 4.08 -7.68
N GLU A 44 -14.88 3.83 -7.97
CA GLU A 44 -15.97 4.20 -7.07
C GLU A 44 -16.03 3.30 -5.83
N ARG A 45 -15.71 2.00 -6.01
CA ARG A 45 -15.67 1.06 -4.89
C ARG A 45 -14.69 -0.06 -5.18
N ILE A 46 -14.21 -0.68 -4.12
CA ILE A 46 -13.30 -1.82 -4.20
C ILE A 46 -14.14 -3.09 -4.08
N SER A 47 -14.09 -3.93 -5.13
CA SER A 47 -14.74 -5.23 -5.14
C SER A 47 -13.84 -6.28 -4.47
N PRO A 48 -14.41 -7.44 -4.07
CA PRO A 48 -13.57 -8.56 -3.61
C PRO A 48 -12.54 -8.99 -4.64
N GLU A 49 -12.87 -8.90 -5.93
CA GLU A 49 -11.94 -9.21 -7.01
C GLU A 49 -10.75 -8.25 -7.05
N ASP A 50 -11.01 -6.96 -6.83
CA ASP A 50 -9.94 -5.97 -6.75
C ASP A 50 -8.98 -6.29 -5.62
N ARG A 51 -9.51 -6.68 -4.46
CA ARG A 51 -8.70 -7.06 -3.31
C ARG A 51 -7.81 -8.25 -3.63
N ASP A 52 -8.38 -9.28 -4.26
CA ASP A 52 -7.64 -10.49 -4.62
C ASP A 52 -6.56 -10.19 -5.66
N LYS A 53 -6.88 -9.38 -6.68
CA LYS A 53 -5.95 -9.06 -7.76
C LYS A 53 -4.76 -8.21 -7.30
N VAL A 54 -4.93 -7.41 -6.25
CA VAL A 54 -3.90 -6.49 -5.78
C VAL A 54 -3.21 -7.04 -4.53
N SER A 55 -4.00 -7.44 -3.53
CA SER A 55 -3.44 -7.87 -2.25
C SER A 55 -2.69 -9.20 -2.35
N TYR A 56 -3.24 -10.18 -3.03
CA TYR A 56 -2.64 -11.51 -3.09
C TYR A 56 -1.26 -11.51 -3.77
N PRO A 57 -1.07 -10.89 -4.94
CA PRO A 57 0.25 -10.85 -5.56
C PRO A 57 1.31 -10.16 -4.69
N LEU A 58 0.92 -9.13 -3.93
CA LEU A 58 1.85 -8.44 -3.04
C LEU A 58 2.23 -9.30 -1.84
N ARG A 59 1.28 -10.03 -1.26
CA ARG A 59 1.57 -10.97 -0.18
C ARG A 59 2.44 -12.12 -0.64
N GLU A 60 2.16 -12.63 -1.84
CA GLU A 60 2.95 -13.70 -2.46
C GLU A 60 4.38 -13.25 -2.71
N LEU A 61 4.56 -12.03 -3.21
CA LEU A 61 5.90 -11.46 -3.38
C LEU A 61 6.64 -11.40 -2.04
N GLY A 62 5.94 -10.99 -0.99
CA GLY A 62 6.51 -10.95 0.36
C GLY A 62 7.04 -12.32 0.78
N TRP A 63 6.27 -13.37 0.55
CA TRP A 63 6.71 -14.73 0.86
C TRP A 63 7.95 -15.12 0.07
N GLN A 64 8.04 -14.72 -1.19
CA GLN A 64 9.19 -15.03 -2.05
C GLN A 64 10.47 -14.32 -1.60
N ILE A 65 10.36 -13.10 -1.08
CA ILE A 65 11.52 -12.32 -0.62
C ILE A 65 11.71 -12.40 0.89
N ASN A 66 11.00 -13.31 1.55
CA ASN A 66 11.06 -13.52 3.00
C ASN A 66 10.73 -12.27 3.79
N ALA A 67 9.68 -11.58 3.40
CA ALA A 67 9.20 -10.37 4.05
C ALA A 67 7.69 -10.42 4.22
N MET A 68 7.15 -9.63 5.16
CA MET A 68 5.72 -9.49 5.35
C MET A 68 5.27 -8.19 4.68
N VAL A 69 4.43 -8.30 3.67
CA VAL A 69 3.84 -7.15 2.99
C VAL A 69 2.38 -7.04 3.42
N ASN A 70 2.01 -5.89 3.97
CA ASN A 70 0.65 -5.59 4.42
C ASN A 70 0.00 -4.58 3.47
N PRO A 71 -0.74 -5.02 2.44
CA PRO A 71 -1.45 -4.08 1.58
C PRO A 71 -2.74 -3.62 2.24
N ILE A 72 -2.95 -2.31 2.26
CA ILE A 72 -4.18 -1.69 2.71
C ILE A 72 -4.75 -0.93 1.51
N MET A 73 -6.02 -1.19 1.19
CA MET A 73 -6.64 -0.66 -0.01
C MET A 73 -7.83 0.23 0.32
N PHE A 74 -7.86 1.40 -0.30
CA PHE A 74 -9.03 2.29 -0.31
C PHE A 74 -9.22 2.82 -1.72
N THR A 75 -10.42 3.30 -2.01
CA THR A 75 -10.57 4.18 -3.17
C THR A 75 -10.00 5.55 -2.80
N THR A 76 -9.59 6.33 -3.80
CA THR A 76 -9.10 7.69 -3.57
C THR A 76 -10.13 8.50 -2.77
N LYS A 77 -11.40 8.36 -3.11
CA LYS A 77 -12.49 9.08 -2.46
C LYS A 77 -12.66 8.67 -0.99
N GLU A 78 -12.61 7.36 -0.72
CA GLU A 78 -12.66 6.86 0.65
C GLU A 78 -11.50 7.39 1.49
N TRP A 79 -10.32 7.42 0.91
CA TRP A 79 -9.12 7.92 1.57
C TRP A 79 -9.26 9.41 1.93
N GLU A 80 -9.71 10.21 0.98
CA GLU A 80 -9.93 11.64 1.19
C GLU A 80 -10.97 11.90 2.28
N SER A 81 -11.98 11.05 2.39
CA SER A 81 -13.00 11.18 3.44
C SER A 81 -12.43 10.94 4.84
N LYS A 82 -11.26 10.35 4.95
CA LYS A 82 -10.58 10.08 6.22
C LYS A 82 -9.54 11.15 6.60
N SER A 83 -9.53 12.28 5.90
CA SER A 83 -8.51 13.33 6.06
C SER A 83 -8.42 13.92 7.48
N PHE A 84 -9.48 13.77 8.27
CA PHE A 84 -9.51 14.24 9.66
C PHE A 84 -8.86 13.26 10.65
N THR A 85 -8.55 12.03 10.21
CA THR A 85 -8.02 10.99 11.11
C THR A 85 -6.52 11.13 11.34
N PRO A 86 -6.01 10.73 12.52
CA PRO A 86 -4.57 10.68 12.74
C PRO A 86 -3.84 9.76 11.75
N PHE A 87 -4.46 8.65 11.37
CA PHE A 87 -3.87 7.72 10.41
C PHE A 87 -3.59 8.41 9.08
N TYR A 88 -4.58 9.12 8.53
CA TYR A 88 -4.41 9.88 7.29
C TYR A 88 -3.27 10.87 7.40
N LYS A 89 -3.26 11.66 8.47
CA LYS A 89 -2.25 12.70 8.68
C LYS A 89 -0.85 12.10 8.78
N ASN A 90 -0.70 10.99 9.49
CA ASN A 90 0.59 10.32 9.63
C ASN A 90 1.10 9.76 8.29
N VAL A 91 0.22 9.11 7.53
CA VAL A 91 0.59 8.56 6.23
C VAL A 91 0.99 9.67 5.26
N MET A 92 0.23 10.76 5.22
CA MET A 92 0.53 11.87 4.31
C MET A 92 1.82 12.60 4.69
N LYS A 93 2.18 12.58 5.96
CA LYS A 93 3.42 13.20 6.44
C LYS A 93 4.64 12.32 6.20
N GLU A 94 4.53 11.03 6.44
CA GLU A 94 5.64 10.08 6.44
C GLU A 94 5.71 9.19 5.21
N GLY A 95 4.61 9.07 4.48
CA GLY A 95 4.51 8.14 3.36
C GLY A 95 5.41 8.49 2.19
N VAL A 96 5.88 7.45 1.53
CA VAL A 96 6.73 7.56 0.34
C VAL A 96 5.95 7.02 -0.85
N VAL A 97 5.81 7.84 -1.89
CA VAL A 97 5.13 7.40 -3.12
C VAL A 97 6.05 6.42 -3.86
N LEU A 98 5.52 5.27 -4.15
CA LEU A 98 6.27 4.22 -4.85
C LEU A 98 6.08 4.26 -6.36
#